data_db88f61ba1b9feef2af97167ed209116
#
_entry.id   db88f61ba1b9feef2af97167ed209116
#
_cell.length_a   1.000
_cell.length_b   1.000
_cell.length_c   1.000
_cell.angle_alpha   90.00
_cell.angle_beta   90.00
_cell.angle_gamma   90.00
#
_symmetry.space_group_name_H-M   'P 1'
#
loop_
_entity.id
_entity.type
_entity.pdbx_description
1 polymer ?
#
loop_
_entity_poly.entity_id
_entity_poly.type
_entity_poly.pdbx_seq_one_letter_code
_entity_poly.pdbx_strand_id
1 'polypeptide(L)'
;AAIAEYLHASPNAEFQPCRPPVRRFRNMTMAERAAAIAENPAYGRIICRCEQVTEAEIRDCIRRPVGARSVDGVKRRTRAGMGRCQGGFCMPRVVAILSEELGVSPLQITKNGGNSIILTAKLEAVSREREAEA
;
A
#
# COMPACT_ATOMS: atom_id res chain seq x y z
N ALA A 1 -6.12 0.00 31.74
CA ALA A 1 -5.98 -0.81 32.98
C ALA A 1 -7.19 -1.75 33.11
N ALA A 2 -8.43 -1.29 33.24
CA ALA A 2 -9.62 -2.12 33.53
C ALA A 2 -9.84 -3.30 32.56
N ILE A 3 -9.63 -3.12 31.22
CA ILE A 3 -9.82 -4.22 30.24
C ILE A 3 -8.75 -5.29 30.40
N ALA A 4 -7.49 -4.91 30.66
CA ALA A 4 -6.41 -5.86 30.86
C ALA A 4 -6.59 -6.68 32.14
N GLU A 5 -7.09 -6.07 33.19
CA GLU A 5 -7.48 -6.76 34.43
C GLU A 5 -8.62 -7.74 34.19
N TYR A 6 -9.68 -7.31 33.51
CA TYR A 6 -10.82 -8.16 33.18
C TYR A 6 -10.43 -9.39 32.32
N LEU A 7 -9.49 -9.20 31.38
CA LEU A 7 -8.98 -10.27 30.50
C LEU A 7 -7.83 -11.06 31.13
N HIS A 8 -7.40 -10.77 32.36
CA HIS A 8 -6.20 -11.35 33.00
C HIS A 8 -4.96 -11.30 32.09
N ALA A 9 -4.85 -10.23 31.28
CA ALA A 9 -3.79 -10.08 30.29
C ALA A 9 -2.48 -9.62 30.96
N SER A 10 -1.38 -10.31 30.66
CA SER A 10 -0.05 -9.90 31.08
C SER A 10 0.45 -8.74 30.25
N PRO A 11 1.19 -7.78 30.84
CA PRO A 11 1.86 -6.73 30.07
C PRO A 11 2.80 -7.32 29.03
N ASN A 12 2.74 -6.81 27.79
CA ASN A 12 3.72 -7.15 26.76
C ASN A 12 4.97 -6.28 26.94
N ALA A 13 6.08 -6.87 27.36
CA ALA A 13 7.35 -6.17 27.57
C ALA A 13 7.93 -5.55 26.28
N GLU A 14 7.59 -6.10 25.13
CA GLU A 14 8.01 -5.60 23.80
C GLU A 14 7.05 -4.57 23.20
N PHE A 15 6.01 -4.19 23.96
CA PHE A 15 5.06 -3.21 23.46
C PHE A 15 5.72 -1.84 23.24
N GLN A 16 5.64 -1.36 22.00
CA GLN A 16 6.13 -0.04 21.61
C GLN A 16 4.99 0.98 21.69
N PRO A 17 4.91 1.80 22.75
CA PRO A 17 3.81 2.77 22.91
C PRO A 17 3.87 3.92 21.89
N CYS A 18 5.07 4.20 21.38
CA CYS A 18 5.30 5.28 20.43
C CYS A 18 5.40 4.75 19.01
N ARG A 19 4.43 5.11 18.17
CA ARG A 19 4.48 4.81 16.74
C ARG A 19 5.41 5.81 16.04
N PRO A 20 6.42 5.37 15.26
CA PRO A 20 7.25 6.29 14.47
C PRO A 20 6.38 7.12 13.52
N PRO A 21 6.70 8.42 13.32
CA PRO A 21 5.97 9.28 12.39
C PRO A 21 6.06 8.74 10.97
N VAL A 22 5.04 9.04 10.14
CA VAL A 22 5.08 8.71 8.71
C VAL A 22 5.97 9.71 8.01
N ARG A 23 7.04 9.24 7.38
CA ARG A 23 7.90 10.06 6.53
C ARG A 23 7.14 10.42 5.25
N ARG A 24 6.85 11.71 5.04
CA ARG A 24 6.13 12.23 3.87
C ARG A 24 7.13 12.89 2.91
N PHE A 25 7.47 12.22 1.82
CA PHE A 25 8.44 12.70 0.83
C PHE A 25 8.09 14.11 0.29
N ARG A 26 6.80 14.39 0.08
CA ARG A 26 6.33 15.70 -0.36
C ARG A 26 6.68 16.86 0.58
N ASN A 27 6.85 16.58 1.88
CA ASN A 27 7.13 17.59 2.90
C ASN A 27 8.63 17.74 3.19
N MET A 28 9.48 16.91 2.58
CA MET A 28 10.92 16.92 2.77
C MET A 28 11.58 18.02 1.96
N THR A 29 12.62 18.64 2.52
CA THR A 29 13.58 19.50 1.80
C THR A 29 14.37 18.67 0.78
N MET A 30 15.07 19.33 -0.14
CA MET A 30 15.91 18.63 -1.14
C MET A 30 17.01 17.79 -0.48
N ALA A 31 17.63 18.29 0.58
CA ALA A 31 18.65 17.54 1.31
C ALA A 31 18.09 16.30 2.00
N GLU A 32 16.91 16.40 2.65
CA GLU A 32 16.23 15.26 3.27
C GLU A 32 15.79 14.23 2.23
N ARG A 33 15.33 14.66 1.04
CA ARG A 33 15.00 13.75 -0.06
C ARG A 33 16.23 12.98 -0.55
N ALA A 34 17.35 13.68 -0.73
CA ALA A 34 18.59 13.03 -1.14
C ALA A 34 19.05 11.99 -0.10
N ALA A 35 19.00 12.33 1.18
CA ALA A 35 19.33 11.41 2.26
C ALA A 35 18.37 10.21 2.31
N ALA A 36 17.06 10.43 2.18
CA ALA A 36 16.07 9.37 2.17
C ALA A 36 16.25 8.40 0.98
N ILE A 37 16.61 8.93 -0.21
CA ILE A 37 16.89 8.10 -1.40
C ILE A 37 18.19 7.30 -1.22
N ALA A 38 19.21 7.88 -0.60
CA ALA A 38 20.45 7.17 -0.30
C ALA A 38 20.23 6.04 0.71
N GLU A 39 19.39 6.26 1.72
CA GLU A 39 18.98 5.26 2.71
C GLU A 39 18.13 4.13 2.07
N ASN A 40 17.16 4.51 1.24
CA ASN A 40 16.26 3.59 0.57
C ASN A 40 15.88 4.10 -0.83
N PRO A 41 16.40 3.48 -1.91
CA PRO A 41 16.14 3.91 -3.29
C PRO A 41 14.66 3.94 -3.69
N ALA A 42 13.78 3.25 -2.96
CA ALA A 42 12.33 3.29 -3.19
C ALA A 42 11.72 4.69 -2.94
N TYR A 43 12.38 5.57 -2.18
CA TYR A 43 11.99 6.98 -2.08
C TYR A 43 12.20 7.76 -3.38
N GLY A 44 13.12 7.33 -4.25
CA GLY A 44 13.33 7.93 -5.57
C GLY A 44 12.25 7.55 -6.61
N ARG A 45 11.43 6.55 -6.35
CA ARG A 45 10.39 6.08 -7.27
C ARG A 45 9.03 6.65 -6.91
N ILE A 46 8.63 7.74 -7.58
CA ILE A 46 7.31 8.36 -7.39
C ILE A 46 6.24 7.52 -8.10
N ILE A 47 5.31 6.97 -7.34
CA ILE A 47 4.18 6.17 -7.82
C ILE A 47 2.98 7.07 -8.13
N CYS A 48 2.59 7.93 -7.19
CA CYS A 48 1.51 8.90 -7.39
C CYS A 48 2.07 10.30 -7.62
N ARG A 49 2.08 10.76 -8.88
CA ARG A 49 2.61 12.10 -9.22
C ARG A 49 1.76 13.23 -8.67
N CYS A 50 0.43 13.09 -8.66
CA CYS A 50 -0.49 14.13 -8.18
C CYS A 50 -0.29 14.45 -6.69
N GLU A 51 -0.02 13.44 -5.87
CA GLU A 51 0.15 13.56 -4.42
C GLU A 51 1.63 13.39 -3.99
N GLN A 52 2.54 13.22 -4.95
CA GLN A 52 3.98 13.01 -4.71
C GLN A 52 4.27 11.87 -3.71
N VAL A 53 3.54 10.76 -3.86
CA VAL A 53 3.72 9.58 -3.01
C VAL A 53 4.70 8.61 -3.68
N THR A 54 5.71 8.20 -2.92
CA THR A 54 6.77 7.30 -3.36
C THR A 54 6.42 5.83 -3.09
N GLU A 55 7.16 4.92 -3.71
CA GLU A 55 7.05 3.49 -3.46
C GLU A 55 7.38 3.15 -2.00
N ALA A 56 8.40 3.79 -1.42
CA ALA A 56 8.77 3.57 -0.02
C ALA A 56 7.62 3.88 0.94
N GLU A 57 6.89 4.98 0.73
CA GLU A 57 5.73 5.34 1.55
C GLU A 57 4.59 4.31 1.42
N ILE A 58 4.39 3.76 0.21
CA ILE A 58 3.37 2.73 -0.01
C ILE A 58 3.77 1.43 0.68
N ARG A 59 5.00 0.97 0.53
CA ARG A 59 5.51 -0.23 1.20
C ARG A 59 5.48 -0.08 2.73
N ASP A 60 5.89 1.07 3.24
CA ASP A 60 5.80 1.37 4.68
C ASP A 60 4.36 1.28 5.20
N CYS A 61 3.39 1.85 4.50
CA CYS A 61 2.00 1.81 4.94
C CYS A 61 1.36 0.40 4.89
N ILE A 62 1.94 -0.54 4.14
CA ILE A 62 1.52 -1.95 4.09
C ILE A 62 2.15 -2.74 5.24
N ARG A 63 3.44 -2.49 5.52
CA ARG A 63 4.23 -3.23 6.51
C ARG A 63 3.94 -2.86 7.96
N ARG A 64 3.48 -1.64 8.21
CA ARG A 64 3.16 -1.15 9.56
C ARG A 64 2.09 -2.00 10.26
N PRO A 65 2.07 -2.05 11.61
CA PRO A 65 0.95 -2.60 12.36
C PRO A 65 -0.37 -2.00 11.87
N VAL A 66 -1.40 -2.84 11.66
CA VAL A 66 -2.66 -2.47 11.02
C VAL A 66 -2.42 -1.89 9.61
N GLY A 67 -1.55 -2.54 8.84
CA GLY A 67 -1.15 -2.12 7.50
C GLY A 67 -2.28 -2.15 6.47
N ALA A 68 -2.05 -1.48 5.35
CA ALA A 68 -2.97 -1.51 4.22
C ALA A 68 -3.05 -2.93 3.61
N ARG A 69 -4.27 -3.39 3.28
CA ARG A 69 -4.54 -4.67 2.63
C ARG A 69 -5.36 -4.54 1.35
N SER A 70 -5.67 -3.30 0.94
CA SER A 70 -6.47 -2.98 -0.23
C SER A 70 -6.02 -1.65 -0.84
N VAL A 71 -6.46 -1.36 -2.06
CA VAL A 71 -6.12 -0.09 -2.74
C VAL A 71 -6.61 1.12 -1.93
N ASP A 72 -7.82 1.08 -1.40
CA ASP A 72 -8.33 2.16 -0.54
C ASP A 72 -7.62 2.19 0.83
N GLY A 73 -7.13 1.06 1.30
CA GLY A 73 -6.26 1.00 2.47
C GLY A 73 -4.99 1.84 2.28
N VAL A 74 -4.33 1.71 1.13
CA VAL A 74 -3.18 2.54 0.73
C VAL A 74 -3.59 3.99 0.56
N LYS A 75 -4.67 4.26 -0.18
CA LYS A 75 -5.20 5.59 -0.45
C LYS A 75 -5.43 6.40 0.84
N ARG A 76 -6.08 5.80 1.83
CA ARG A 76 -6.40 6.47 3.11
C ARG A 76 -5.15 6.76 3.95
N ARG A 77 -4.08 5.97 3.81
CA ARG A 77 -2.84 6.13 4.59
C ARG A 77 -1.81 7.04 3.93
N THR A 78 -1.74 7.03 2.60
CA THR A 78 -0.70 7.76 1.83
C THR A 78 -1.24 8.91 1.00
N ARG A 79 -2.53 8.94 0.68
CA ARG A 79 -3.22 9.78 -0.30
C ARG A 79 -2.96 9.37 -1.77
N ALA A 80 -2.22 8.30 -2.06
CA ALA A 80 -2.09 7.78 -3.42
C ALA A 80 -3.48 7.51 -4.02
N GLY A 81 -3.75 8.08 -5.19
CA GLY A 81 -5.06 7.98 -5.85
C GLY A 81 -6.09 9.05 -5.47
N MET A 82 -5.76 10.01 -4.58
CA MET A 82 -6.64 11.14 -4.21
C MET A 82 -6.46 12.38 -5.09
N GLY A 83 -5.45 12.41 -5.94
CA GLY A 83 -5.18 13.56 -6.80
C GLY A 83 -6.08 13.64 -8.03
N ARG A 84 -5.79 14.55 -8.96
CA ARG A 84 -6.62 14.89 -10.11
C ARG A 84 -7.05 13.70 -10.98
N CYS A 85 -6.17 12.69 -11.17
CA CYS A 85 -6.46 11.52 -11.99
C CYS A 85 -7.26 10.43 -11.25
N GLN A 86 -7.58 10.60 -9.97
CA GLN A 86 -8.33 9.65 -9.13
C GLN A 86 -7.84 8.19 -9.25
N GLY A 87 -6.52 8.01 -9.30
CA GLY A 87 -5.88 6.70 -9.37
C GLY A 87 -5.63 6.19 -10.79
N GLY A 88 -6.05 6.89 -11.85
CA GLY A 88 -5.94 6.42 -13.23
C GLY A 88 -4.54 6.00 -13.67
N PHE A 89 -3.48 6.60 -13.10
CA PHE A 89 -2.09 6.24 -13.42
C PHE A 89 -1.40 5.42 -12.33
N CYS A 90 -1.71 5.68 -11.06
CA CYS A 90 -0.99 5.02 -9.97
C CYS A 90 -1.61 3.68 -9.53
N MET A 91 -2.90 3.45 -9.78
CA MET A 91 -3.59 2.25 -9.29
C MET A 91 -2.93 0.93 -9.74
N PRO A 92 -2.55 0.73 -11.02
CA PRO A 92 -1.88 -0.52 -11.43
C PRO A 92 -0.60 -0.78 -10.65
N ARG A 93 0.18 0.27 -10.39
CA ARG A 93 1.42 0.17 -9.59
C ARG A 93 1.14 -0.11 -8.11
N VAL A 94 0.11 0.49 -7.55
CA VAL A 94 -0.34 0.22 -6.18
C VAL A 94 -0.78 -1.24 -6.03
N VAL A 95 -1.53 -1.77 -7.02
CA VAL A 95 -1.93 -3.18 -7.06
C VAL A 95 -0.72 -4.11 -7.11
N ALA A 96 0.28 -3.80 -7.96
CA ALA A 96 1.50 -4.58 -8.05
C ALA A 96 2.27 -4.60 -6.72
N ILE A 97 2.46 -3.43 -6.09
CA ILE A 97 3.15 -3.32 -4.79
C ILE A 97 2.38 -4.09 -3.70
N LEU A 98 1.05 -3.97 -3.65
CA LEU A 98 0.21 -4.72 -2.71
C LEU A 98 0.36 -6.23 -2.92
N SER A 99 0.32 -6.68 -4.18
CA SER A 99 0.50 -8.09 -4.54
C SER A 99 1.85 -8.63 -4.06
N GLU A 100 2.93 -7.91 -4.31
CA GLU A 100 4.28 -8.27 -3.85
C GLU A 100 4.38 -8.31 -2.32
N GLU A 101 3.94 -7.26 -1.63
CA GLU A 101 4.08 -7.15 -0.17
C GLU A 101 3.20 -8.14 0.60
N LEU A 102 2.06 -8.52 0.03
CA LEU A 102 1.13 -9.47 0.65
C LEU A 102 1.37 -10.92 0.20
N GLY A 103 2.21 -11.14 -0.83
CA GLY A 103 2.48 -12.47 -1.39
C GLY A 103 1.24 -13.10 -2.02
N VAL A 104 0.34 -12.30 -2.61
CA VAL A 104 -0.91 -12.77 -3.23
C VAL A 104 -0.98 -12.38 -4.71
N SER A 105 -1.78 -13.08 -5.50
CA SER A 105 -2.00 -12.72 -6.90
C SER A 105 -2.61 -11.31 -7.03
N PRO A 106 -2.25 -10.53 -8.07
CA PRO A 106 -2.93 -9.26 -8.37
C PRO A 106 -4.45 -9.39 -8.48
N LEU A 107 -4.96 -10.55 -8.91
CA LEU A 107 -6.41 -10.84 -9.00
C LEU A 107 -7.10 -10.89 -7.62
N GLN A 108 -6.34 -11.10 -6.56
CA GLN A 108 -6.85 -11.14 -5.19
C GLN A 108 -6.83 -9.76 -4.50
N ILE A 109 -6.19 -8.76 -5.13
CA ILE A 109 -6.18 -7.41 -4.61
C ILE A 109 -7.54 -6.77 -4.83
N THR A 110 -8.11 -6.28 -3.73
CA THR A 110 -9.44 -5.66 -3.74
C THR A 110 -9.35 -4.14 -3.66
N LYS A 111 -10.41 -3.47 -4.09
CA LYS A 111 -10.57 -2.02 -3.94
C LYS A 111 -10.65 -1.63 -2.47
N ASN A 112 -11.52 -2.29 -1.69
CA ASN A 112 -11.79 -1.94 -0.29
C ASN A 112 -12.09 -3.17 0.61
N GLY A 113 -11.61 -4.35 0.24
CA GLY A 113 -11.93 -5.61 0.94
C GLY A 113 -13.19 -6.28 0.41
N GLY A 114 -13.54 -7.44 0.99
CA GLY A 114 -14.69 -8.26 0.57
C GLY A 114 -14.64 -8.59 -0.93
N ASN A 115 -15.77 -8.48 -1.60
CA ASN A 115 -15.93 -8.79 -3.03
C ASN A 115 -15.63 -7.60 -3.96
N SER A 116 -14.93 -6.56 -3.51
CA SER A 116 -14.58 -5.40 -4.34
C SER A 116 -13.38 -5.70 -5.26
N ILE A 117 -13.51 -6.70 -6.12
CA ILE A 117 -12.50 -7.17 -7.08
C ILE A 117 -12.19 -6.06 -8.09
N ILE A 118 -10.91 -5.87 -8.43
CA ILE A 118 -10.45 -4.87 -9.41
C ILE A 118 -10.11 -5.53 -10.75
N LEU A 119 -9.44 -6.70 -10.70
CA LEU A 119 -9.00 -7.44 -11.87
C LEU A 119 -9.73 -8.78 -11.91
N THR A 120 -10.42 -9.06 -13.00
CA THR A 120 -11.23 -10.28 -13.16
C THR A 120 -10.45 -11.45 -13.76
N ALA A 121 -9.50 -11.17 -14.66
CA ALA A 121 -8.70 -12.19 -15.32
C ALA A 121 -7.37 -11.60 -15.84
N LYS A 122 -6.45 -12.49 -16.24
CA LYS A 122 -5.29 -12.13 -17.07
C LYS A 122 -5.69 -12.16 -18.54
N LEU A 123 -5.13 -11.26 -19.35
CA LEU A 123 -5.44 -11.14 -20.77
C LEU A 123 -5.16 -12.46 -21.54
N GLU A 124 -4.09 -13.17 -21.21
CA GLU A 124 -3.74 -14.47 -21.82
C GLU A 124 -4.81 -15.56 -21.59
N ALA A 125 -5.46 -15.55 -20.42
CA ALA A 125 -6.54 -16.51 -20.14
C ALA A 125 -7.78 -16.21 -21.00
N VAL A 126 -8.15 -14.93 -21.13
CA VAL A 126 -9.29 -14.49 -21.95
C VAL A 126 -9.07 -14.81 -23.45
N SER A 127 -7.83 -14.68 -23.95
CA SER A 127 -7.54 -15.04 -25.36
C SER A 127 -7.70 -16.53 -25.61
N ARG A 128 -7.25 -17.39 -24.70
CA ARG A 128 -7.39 -18.86 -24.84
C ARG A 128 -8.82 -19.34 -24.76
N GLU A 129 -9.65 -18.72 -23.93
CA GLU A 129 -11.08 -19.05 -23.84
C GLU A 129 -11.80 -18.71 -25.15
N ARG A 130 -11.51 -17.57 -25.75
CA ARG A 130 -12.08 -17.17 -27.06
C ARG A 130 -11.65 -18.06 -28.22
N GLU A 131 -10.41 -18.54 -28.22
CA GLU A 131 -9.90 -19.49 -29.21
C GLU A 131 -10.51 -20.89 -29.05
N ALA A 132 -10.91 -21.28 -27.86
CA ALA A 132 -11.56 -22.55 -27.57
C ALA A 132 -13.07 -22.55 -27.90
N GLU A 133 -13.70 -21.37 -27.98
CA GLU A 133 -15.11 -21.19 -28.34
C GLU A 133 -15.34 -20.92 -29.84
N ALA A 134 -14.28 -20.74 -30.63
CA ALA A 134 -14.32 -20.46 -32.09
C ALA A 134 -14.05 -21.71 -32.89
#